data_e0a17ea6469c32c31df7b45ac858935b
#
_entry.id   e0a17ea6469c32c31df7b45ac858935b
#
_cell.length_a   1.000
_cell.length_b   1.000
_cell.length_c   1.000
_cell.angle_alpha   90.00
_cell.angle_beta   90.00
_cell.angle_gamma   90.00
#
_symmetry.space_group_name_H-M   'P 1'
#
loop_
_entity.id
_entity.type
_entity.pdbx_description
1 polymer ?
#
loop_
_entity_poly.entity_id
_entity_poly.type
_entity_poly.pdbx_seq_one_letter_code
_entity_poly.pdbx_strand_id
1 'polypeptide(L)'
;AARQGNIGAQFNLGWMFDKGEGVTPNYKRAIKWYRLAAKHDHAGAQYNLGLIYDKGERVSRDFDRALKWFLKAGNLGDADAQLKLAQIYDQGIDVAEDIQKAVKWYKLSAKQGKVEAQLKLARIYDKGDRVEKNFVYAVKWYEAAAINGKREAQSRLGMIYTQGSQKDYAKAFKWFRRAAKRGDAN
;
A
#
# COMPACT_ATOMS: atom_id res chain seq x y z
N ALA A 1 8.43 25.41 -18.01
CA ALA A 1 7.42 24.33 -17.83
C ALA A 1 6.71 24.41 -16.45
N ALA A 2 7.39 24.14 -15.32
CA ALA A 2 6.73 24.10 -13.99
C ALA A 2 6.15 25.46 -13.56
N ARG A 3 6.87 26.57 -13.80
CA ARG A 3 6.37 27.93 -13.54
C ARG A 3 5.23 28.34 -14.47
N GLN A 4 5.09 27.67 -15.61
CA GLN A 4 4.04 27.85 -16.60
C GLN A 4 2.83 26.91 -16.36
N GLY A 5 2.75 26.26 -15.20
CA GLY A 5 1.61 25.44 -14.79
C GLY A 5 1.68 23.96 -15.15
N ASN A 6 2.77 23.47 -15.75
CA ASN A 6 2.88 22.04 -16.05
C ASN A 6 2.93 21.22 -14.74
N ILE A 7 1.88 20.44 -14.49
CA ILE A 7 1.63 19.71 -13.24
C ILE A 7 2.71 18.65 -12.98
N GLY A 8 3.08 17.87 -14.02
CA GLY A 8 4.15 16.86 -13.91
C GLY A 8 5.50 17.48 -13.58
N ALA A 9 5.83 18.62 -14.21
CA ALA A 9 7.08 19.33 -13.90
C ALA A 9 7.07 19.92 -12.48
N GLN A 10 5.91 20.37 -11.98
CA GLN A 10 5.77 20.82 -10.59
C GLN A 10 6.00 19.66 -9.62
N PHE A 11 5.41 18.50 -9.87
CA PHE A 11 5.63 17.30 -9.08
C PHE A 11 7.12 16.89 -9.06
N ASN A 12 7.75 16.83 -10.23
CA ASN A 12 9.15 16.43 -10.36
C ASN A 12 10.09 17.40 -9.64
N LEU A 13 9.84 18.72 -9.70
CA LEU A 13 10.62 19.69 -8.91
C LEU A 13 10.40 19.50 -7.40
N GLY A 14 9.18 19.21 -6.98
CA GLY A 14 8.88 18.85 -5.60
C GLY A 14 9.72 17.67 -5.15
N TRP A 15 9.75 16.62 -5.97
CA TRP A 15 10.49 15.39 -5.71
C TRP A 15 12.01 15.61 -5.68
N MET A 16 12.56 16.36 -6.64
CA MET A 16 13.99 16.72 -6.65
C MET A 16 14.40 17.46 -5.37
N PHE A 17 13.63 18.46 -4.94
CA PHE A 17 13.92 19.16 -3.69
C PHE A 17 13.71 18.31 -2.44
N ASP A 18 12.80 17.32 -2.47
CA ASP A 18 12.57 16.38 -1.37
C ASP A 18 13.72 15.37 -1.23
N LYS A 19 14.18 14.80 -2.35
CA LYS A 19 15.22 13.76 -2.39
C LYS A 19 16.64 14.31 -2.52
N GLY A 20 16.80 15.54 -2.98
CA GLY A 20 18.11 16.13 -3.26
C GLY A 20 18.73 15.64 -4.56
N GLU A 21 17.92 15.19 -5.52
CA GLU A 21 18.43 14.73 -6.80
C GLU A 21 18.72 15.90 -7.75
N GLY A 22 20.01 16.10 -8.04
CA GLY A 22 20.49 17.21 -8.87
C GLY A 22 20.40 18.61 -8.23
N VAL A 23 19.89 18.70 -7.01
CA VAL A 23 19.77 19.95 -6.24
C VAL A 23 19.98 19.70 -4.75
N THR A 24 20.41 20.71 -3.99
CA THR A 24 20.43 20.61 -2.53
C THR A 24 19.02 20.41 -1.98
N PRO A 25 18.78 19.40 -1.09
CA PRO A 25 17.48 19.16 -0.50
C PRO A 25 16.89 20.40 0.15
N ASN A 26 15.64 20.69 -0.14
CA ASN A 26 14.96 21.85 0.43
C ASN A 26 13.45 21.58 0.57
N TYR A 27 13.03 21.20 1.79
CA TYR A 27 11.66 20.79 2.05
C TYR A 27 10.64 21.91 1.93
N LYS A 28 11.00 23.15 2.25
CA LYS A 28 10.12 24.30 2.03
C LYS A 28 9.79 24.46 0.54
N ARG A 29 10.80 24.26 -0.33
CA ARG A 29 10.60 24.27 -1.79
C ARG A 29 9.84 23.04 -2.25
N ALA A 30 10.16 21.85 -1.74
CA ALA A 30 9.45 20.62 -2.06
C ALA A 30 7.93 20.76 -1.76
N ILE A 31 7.57 21.18 -0.55
CA ILE A 31 6.18 21.41 -0.15
C ILE A 31 5.50 22.44 -1.07
N LYS A 32 6.19 23.52 -1.41
CA LYS A 32 5.63 24.55 -2.32
C LYS A 32 5.27 23.93 -3.67
N TRP A 33 6.16 23.16 -4.27
CA TRP A 33 5.96 22.55 -5.57
C TRP A 33 4.92 21.41 -5.51
N TYR A 34 4.97 20.55 -4.50
CA TYR A 34 3.94 19.53 -4.30
C TYR A 34 2.55 20.15 -4.10
N ARG A 35 2.42 21.27 -3.36
CA ARG A 35 1.14 21.96 -3.21
C ARG A 35 0.60 22.51 -4.53
N LEU A 36 1.46 23.00 -5.40
CA LEU A 36 1.05 23.47 -6.73
C LEU A 36 0.49 22.31 -7.56
N ALA A 37 1.20 21.20 -7.64
CA ALA A 37 0.72 20.01 -8.34
C ALA A 37 -0.55 19.42 -7.70
N ALA A 38 -0.61 19.37 -6.36
CA ALA A 38 -1.73 18.82 -5.60
C ALA A 38 -3.05 19.62 -5.78
N LYS A 39 -2.96 20.93 -6.05
CA LYS A 39 -4.13 21.76 -6.38
C LYS A 39 -4.81 21.35 -7.70
N HIS A 40 -4.07 20.69 -8.58
CA HIS A 40 -4.55 20.17 -9.85
C HIS A 40 -4.69 18.63 -9.80
N ASP A 41 -5.04 18.11 -8.62
CA ASP A 41 -5.36 16.70 -8.39
C ASP A 41 -4.24 15.71 -8.77
N HIS A 42 -2.97 16.13 -8.66
CA HIS A 42 -1.86 15.20 -8.83
C HIS A 42 -1.73 14.28 -7.60
N ALA A 43 -2.22 13.05 -7.71
CA ALA A 43 -2.32 12.11 -6.60
C ALA A 43 -0.97 11.83 -5.91
N GLY A 44 0.11 11.63 -6.67
CA GLY A 44 1.46 11.42 -6.09
C GLY A 44 1.97 12.64 -5.30
N ALA A 45 1.64 13.88 -5.73
CA ALA A 45 2.00 15.06 -4.96
C ALA A 45 1.21 15.16 -3.64
N GLN A 46 -0.07 14.80 -3.68
CA GLN A 46 -0.92 14.71 -2.48
C GLN A 46 -0.39 13.64 -1.52
N TYR A 47 -0.03 12.46 -2.03
CA TYR A 47 0.57 11.40 -1.22
C TYR A 47 1.87 11.85 -0.55
N ASN A 48 2.79 12.49 -1.30
CA ASN A 48 4.04 12.98 -0.74
C ASN A 48 3.85 14.08 0.31
N LEU A 49 2.87 14.98 0.13
CA LEU A 49 2.47 15.92 1.19
C LEU A 49 1.99 15.19 2.45
N GLY A 50 1.18 14.16 2.29
CA GLY A 50 0.74 13.30 3.39
C GLY A 50 1.94 12.72 4.15
N LEU A 51 2.93 12.14 3.45
CA LEU A 51 4.13 11.58 4.07
C LEU A 51 4.95 12.61 4.83
N ILE A 52 5.11 13.83 4.28
CA ILE A 52 5.86 14.92 4.92
C ILE A 52 5.23 15.31 6.25
N TYR A 53 3.90 15.46 6.29
CA TYR A 53 3.18 15.81 7.52
C TYR A 53 3.07 14.65 8.52
N ASP A 54 2.98 13.40 8.03
CA ASP A 54 2.91 12.20 8.89
C ASP A 54 4.25 11.95 9.62
N LYS A 55 5.37 12.08 8.91
CA LYS A 55 6.69 11.88 9.51
C LYS A 55 7.10 12.97 10.47
N GLY A 56 6.82 14.22 10.16
CA GLY A 56 7.17 15.35 11.01
C GLY A 56 8.69 15.61 11.13
N GLU A 57 9.51 14.97 10.29
CA GLU A 57 10.98 15.07 10.39
C GLU A 57 11.52 16.46 10.05
N ARG A 58 10.78 17.23 9.28
CA ARG A 58 11.24 18.48 8.65
C ARG A 58 10.24 19.63 8.70
N VAL A 59 9.04 19.31 9.15
CA VAL A 59 7.96 20.22 9.56
C VAL A 59 7.36 19.62 10.80
N SER A 60 6.67 20.41 11.62
CA SER A 60 5.93 19.83 12.74
C SER A 60 4.97 18.75 12.25
N ARG A 61 5.00 17.60 12.90
CA ARG A 61 4.06 16.51 12.59
C ARG A 61 2.63 17.03 12.71
N ASP A 62 1.83 16.74 11.70
CA ASP A 62 0.43 17.12 11.65
C ASP A 62 -0.34 15.96 10.99
N PHE A 63 -0.78 15.04 11.82
CA PHE A 63 -1.46 13.85 11.34
C PHE A 63 -2.80 14.17 10.67
N ASP A 64 -3.54 15.13 11.15
CA ASP A 64 -4.81 15.54 10.53
C ASP A 64 -4.62 16.05 9.10
N ARG A 65 -3.56 16.84 8.88
CA ARG A 65 -3.20 17.25 7.51
C ARG A 65 -2.71 16.07 6.68
N ALA A 66 -1.91 15.19 7.26
CA ALA A 66 -1.43 13.99 6.56
C ALA A 66 -2.61 13.14 6.10
N LEU A 67 -3.55 12.84 7.00
CA LEU A 67 -4.74 12.04 6.70
C LEU A 67 -5.60 12.69 5.60
N LYS A 68 -5.81 14.01 5.65
CA LYS A 68 -6.53 14.73 4.59
C LYS A 68 -5.85 14.57 3.22
N TRP A 69 -4.54 14.62 3.16
CA TRP A 69 -3.80 14.45 1.92
C TRP A 69 -3.82 13.00 1.44
N PHE A 70 -3.67 12.02 2.34
CA PHE A 70 -3.80 10.60 1.98
C PHE A 70 -5.20 10.27 1.46
N LEU A 71 -6.26 10.82 2.07
CA LEU A 71 -7.63 10.63 1.59
C LEU A 71 -7.83 11.22 0.18
N LYS A 72 -7.29 12.39 -0.11
CA LYS A 72 -7.36 12.97 -1.45
C LYS A 72 -6.65 12.08 -2.48
N ALA A 73 -5.40 11.71 -2.20
CA ALA A 73 -4.62 10.86 -3.10
C ALA A 73 -5.28 9.48 -3.31
N GLY A 74 -5.73 8.84 -2.22
CA GLY A 74 -6.39 7.54 -2.27
C GLY A 74 -7.71 7.54 -3.05
N ASN A 75 -8.50 8.62 -2.93
CA ASN A 75 -9.72 8.81 -3.70
C ASN A 75 -9.45 9.04 -5.20
N LEU A 76 -8.30 9.63 -5.55
CA LEU A 76 -7.83 9.76 -6.94
C LEU A 76 -7.18 8.46 -7.46
N GLY A 77 -7.14 7.42 -6.66
CA GLY A 77 -6.67 6.11 -7.09
C GLY A 77 -5.19 5.82 -6.82
N ASP A 78 -4.47 6.67 -6.09
CA ASP A 78 -3.08 6.38 -5.73
C ASP A 78 -2.99 5.14 -4.85
N ALA A 79 -2.31 4.10 -5.35
CA ALA A 79 -2.25 2.79 -4.72
C ALA A 79 -1.44 2.80 -3.41
N ASP A 80 -0.44 3.68 -3.30
CA ASP A 80 0.37 3.81 -2.09
C ASP A 80 -0.39 4.57 -1.00
N ALA A 81 -1.14 5.61 -1.37
CA ALA A 81 -2.04 6.30 -0.46
C ALA A 81 -3.16 5.37 0.05
N GLN A 82 -3.73 4.54 -0.83
CA GLN A 82 -4.72 3.54 -0.44
C GLN A 82 -4.14 2.51 0.54
N LEU A 83 -2.92 2.03 0.30
CA LEU A 83 -2.23 1.14 1.24
C LEU A 83 -1.99 1.83 2.59
N LYS A 84 -1.53 3.08 2.57
CA LYS A 84 -1.28 3.85 3.79
C LYS A 84 -2.56 4.08 4.59
N LEU A 85 -3.66 4.44 3.93
CA LEU A 85 -4.98 4.58 4.56
C LEU A 85 -5.46 3.27 5.18
N ALA A 86 -5.27 2.16 4.47
CA ALA A 86 -5.61 0.85 4.99
C ALA A 86 -4.84 0.54 6.29
N GLN A 87 -3.53 0.80 6.31
CA GLN A 87 -2.67 0.61 7.48
C GLN A 87 -3.08 1.51 8.65
N ILE A 88 -3.39 2.77 8.39
CA ILE A 88 -3.85 3.73 9.40
C ILE A 88 -5.11 3.20 10.11
N TYR A 89 -6.13 2.79 9.36
CA TYR A 89 -7.37 2.27 9.93
C TYR A 89 -7.23 0.85 10.50
N ASP A 90 -6.30 0.04 9.98
CA ASP A 90 -6.01 -1.32 10.49
C ASP A 90 -5.33 -1.30 11.86
N GLN A 91 -4.46 -0.32 12.10
CA GLN A 91 -3.65 -0.22 13.30
C GLN A 91 -4.25 0.69 14.37
N GLY A 92 -5.18 1.56 13.98
CA GLY A 92 -5.76 2.56 14.89
C GLY A 92 -4.76 3.61 15.41
N ILE A 93 -3.69 3.91 14.62
CA ILE A 93 -2.69 4.90 15.00
C ILE A 93 -3.21 6.31 14.66
N ASP A 94 -3.28 7.18 15.65
CA ASP A 94 -3.80 8.55 15.53
C ASP A 94 -5.29 8.65 15.09
N VAL A 95 -5.97 7.53 14.85
CA VAL A 95 -7.42 7.40 14.61
C VAL A 95 -7.94 6.16 15.31
N ALA A 96 -9.23 6.06 15.53
CA ALA A 96 -9.83 4.82 15.98
C ALA A 96 -9.64 3.70 14.93
N GLU A 97 -9.35 2.50 15.41
CA GLU A 97 -9.30 1.32 14.54
C GLU A 97 -10.65 1.15 13.83
N ASP A 98 -10.60 0.90 12.52
CA ASP A 98 -11.80 0.65 11.70
C ASP A 98 -11.47 -0.39 10.63
N ILE A 99 -11.73 -1.65 10.96
CA ILE A 99 -11.40 -2.77 10.06
C ILE A 99 -12.20 -2.71 8.74
N GLN A 100 -13.42 -2.16 8.75
CA GLN A 100 -14.22 -2.06 7.54
C GLN A 100 -13.61 -1.05 6.56
N LYS A 101 -13.17 0.11 7.06
CA LYS A 101 -12.40 1.07 6.26
C LYS A 101 -11.07 0.50 5.82
N ALA A 102 -10.34 -0.18 6.70
CA ALA A 102 -9.08 -0.83 6.37
C ALA A 102 -9.24 -1.82 5.20
N VAL A 103 -10.21 -2.73 5.29
CA VAL A 103 -10.52 -3.70 4.24
C VAL A 103 -10.92 -3.03 2.93
N LYS A 104 -11.73 -1.96 2.99
CA LYS A 104 -12.08 -1.18 1.79
C LYS A 104 -10.83 -0.65 1.07
N TRP A 105 -9.93 0.00 1.81
CA TRP A 105 -8.72 0.58 1.25
C TRP A 105 -7.70 -0.49 0.82
N TYR A 106 -7.53 -1.56 1.61
CA TYR A 106 -6.71 -2.70 1.18
C TYR A 106 -7.22 -3.30 -0.13
N LYS A 107 -8.55 -3.46 -0.33
CA LYS A 107 -9.12 -3.99 -1.57
C LYS A 107 -8.77 -3.12 -2.78
N LEU A 108 -8.82 -1.81 -2.64
CA LEU A 108 -8.48 -0.88 -3.73
C LEU A 108 -7.00 -0.98 -4.08
N SER A 109 -6.12 -0.94 -3.10
CA SER A 109 -4.67 -1.05 -3.28
C SER A 109 -4.26 -2.43 -3.83
N ALA A 110 -4.85 -3.51 -3.32
CA ALA A 110 -4.57 -4.89 -3.76
C ALA A 110 -4.98 -5.14 -5.22
N LYS A 111 -6.10 -4.56 -5.67
CA LYS A 111 -6.54 -4.62 -7.07
C LYS A 111 -5.54 -3.96 -8.02
N GLN A 112 -4.81 -2.97 -7.55
CA GLN A 112 -3.73 -2.30 -8.29
C GLN A 112 -2.38 -3.02 -8.18
N GLY A 113 -2.35 -4.22 -7.60
CA GLY A 113 -1.15 -5.06 -7.54
C GLY A 113 -0.25 -4.81 -6.33
N LYS A 114 -0.65 -3.98 -5.35
CA LYS A 114 0.15 -3.82 -4.13
C LYS A 114 0.16 -5.10 -3.31
N VAL A 115 1.28 -5.81 -3.36
CA VAL A 115 1.44 -7.17 -2.82
C VAL A 115 1.26 -7.20 -1.31
N GLU A 116 1.65 -6.12 -0.63
CA GLU A 116 1.45 -5.99 0.82
C GLU A 116 -0.06 -5.96 1.16
N ALA A 117 -0.85 -5.20 0.39
CA ALA A 117 -2.30 -5.16 0.57
C ALA A 117 -2.96 -6.52 0.27
N GLN A 118 -2.50 -7.23 -0.76
CA GLN A 118 -2.96 -8.58 -1.08
C GLN A 118 -2.72 -9.54 0.08
N LEU A 119 -1.50 -9.55 0.64
CA LEU A 119 -1.14 -10.41 1.76
C LEU A 119 -1.93 -10.07 3.03
N LYS A 120 -2.12 -8.80 3.33
CA LYS A 120 -2.92 -8.35 4.47
C LYS A 120 -4.39 -8.78 4.36
N LEU A 121 -5.00 -8.58 3.18
CA LEU A 121 -6.38 -9.05 2.94
C LEU A 121 -6.52 -10.57 3.08
N ALA A 122 -5.56 -11.32 2.53
CA ALA A 122 -5.57 -12.77 2.65
C ALA A 122 -5.59 -13.21 4.12
N ARG A 123 -4.72 -12.61 4.95
CA ARG A 123 -4.67 -12.90 6.40
C ARG A 123 -5.94 -12.51 7.14
N ILE A 124 -6.51 -11.34 6.83
CA ILE A 124 -7.75 -10.85 7.46
C ILE A 124 -8.89 -11.85 7.22
N TYR A 125 -9.07 -12.28 5.96
CA TYR A 125 -10.12 -13.23 5.62
C TYR A 125 -9.84 -14.68 6.06
N ASP A 126 -8.58 -15.07 6.17
CA ASP A 126 -8.16 -16.40 6.63
C ASP A 126 -8.36 -16.56 8.14
N LYS A 127 -8.00 -15.56 8.94
CA LYS A 127 -8.20 -15.59 10.39
C LYS A 127 -9.68 -15.50 10.76
N GLY A 128 -10.38 -14.53 10.19
CA GLY A 128 -11.78 -14.28 10.50
C GLY A 128 -12.02 -13.73 11.92
N ASP A 129 -11.01 -13.13 12.54
CA ASP A 129 -11.07 -12.61 13.90
C ASP A 129 -11.67 -11.19 13.99
N ARG A 130 -11.59 -10.42 12.90
CA ARG A 130 -12.04 -9.03 12.81
C ARG A 130 -13.07 -8.78 11.71
N VAL A 131 -13.21 -9.73 10.80
CA VAL A 131 -14.27 -9.83 9.77
C VAL A 131 -14.74 -11.26 9.68
N GLU A 132 -15.89 -11.49 9.09
CA GLU A 132 -16.35 -12.85 8.81
C GLU A 132 -15.30 -13.61 7.99
N LYS A 133 -14.93 -14.81 8.48
CA LYS A 133 -13.98 -15.68 7.81
C LYS A 133 -14.47 -16.03 6.41
N ASN A 134 -13.63 -15.77 5.41
CA ASN A 134 -13.99 -16.06 4.03
C ASN A 134 -12.81 -16.71 3.30
N PHE A 135 -12.91 -18.02 3.22
CA PHE A 135 -11.87 -18.85 2.65
C PHE A 135 -11.63 -18.57 1.14
N VAL A 136 -12.69 -18.29 0.39
CA VAL A 136 -12.58 -17.99 -1.05
C VAL A 136 -11.79 -16.69 -1.27
N TYR A 137 -12.09 -15.66 -0.49
CA TYR A 137 -11.33 -14.40 -0.56
C TYR A 137 -9.91 -14.57 -0.04
N ALA A 138 -9.69 -15.35 1.01
CA ALA A 138 -8.35 -15.62 1.51
C ALA A 138 -7.48 -16.28 0.45
N VAL A 139 -7.96 -17.36 -0.18
CA VAL A 139 -7.24 -18.05 -1.27
C VAL A 139 -6.97 -17.12 -2.43
N LYS A 140 -7.96 -16.37 -2.91
CA LYS A 140 -7.81 -15.40 -4.00
C LYS A 140 -6.66 -14.43 -3.75
N TRP A 141 -6.59 -13.85 -2.57
CA TRP A 141 -5.58 -12.85 -2.26
C TRP A 141 -4.22 -13.47 -1.93
N TYR A 142 -4.18 -14.67 -1.33
CA TYR A 142 -2.93 -15.43 -1.22
C TYR A 142 -2.38 -15.80 -2.60
N GLU A 143 -3.20 -16.24 -3.54
CA GLU A 143 -2.76 -16.54 -4.92
C GLU A 143 -2.15 -15.31 -5.59
N ALA A 144 -2.81 -14.14 -5.50
CA ALA A 144 -2.28 -12.89 -6.02
C ALA A 144 -0.91 -12.54 -5.41
N ALA A 145 -0.76 -12.63 -4.10
CA ALA A 145 0.51 -12.37 -3.42
C ALA A 145 1.58 -13.43 -3.73
N ALA A 146 1.19 -14.70 -3.85
CA ALA A 146 2.08 -15.82 -4.15
C ALA A 146 2.66 -15.76 -5.56
N ILE A 147 1.85 -15.34 -6.56
CA ILE A 147 2.31 -15.10 -7.95
C ILE A 147 3.38 -14.02 -7.96
N ASN A 148 3.20 -12.97 -7.16
CA ASN A 148 4.19 -11.91 -6.96
C ASN A 148 5.35 -12.30 -6.05
N GLY A 149 5.47 -13.59 -5.74
CA GLY A 149 6.64 -14.18 -5.09
C GLY A 149 6.68 -14.05 -3.56
N LYS A 150 5.57 -13.75 -2.90
CA LYS A 150 5.54 -13.77 -1.42
C LYS A 150 5.55 -15.21 -0.93
N ARG A 151 6.68 -15.63 -0.36
CA ARG A 151 6.92 -16.98 0.16
C ARG A 151 5.89 -17.40 1.20
N GLU A 152 5.53 -16.50 2.10
CA GLU A 152 4.49 -16.73 3.10
C GLU A 152 3.16 -17.14 2.47
N ALA A 153 2.73 -16.41 1.42
CA ALA A 153 1.50 -16.71 0.70
C ALA A 153 1.59 -18.07 -0.01
N GLN A 154 2.75 -18.39 -0.60
CA GLN A 154 3.01 -19.69 -1.23
C GLN A 154 2.92 -20.84 -0.22
N SER A 155 3.58 -20.70 0.93
CA SER A 155 3.52 -21.71 2.00
C SER A 155 2.10 -21.87 2.55
N ARG A 156 1.38 -20.76 2.75
CA ARG A 156 0.01 -20.80 3.27
C ARG A 156 -0.95 -21.48 2.29
N LEU A 157 -0.83 -21.22 0.99
CA LEU A 157 -1.60 -21.94 -0.06
C LEU A 157 -1.30 -23.43 -0.05
N GLY A 158 -0.03 -23.82 0.09
CA GLY A 158 0.34 -25.23 0.24
C GLY A 158 -0.40 -25.88 1.42
N MET A 159 -0.41 -25.24 2.59
CA MET A 159 -1.12 -25.73 3.76
C MET A 159 -2.64 -25.77 3.53
N ILE A 160 -3.21 -24.72 2.94
CA ILE A 160 -4.64 -24.68 2.61
C ILE A 160 -5.07 -25.87 1.75
N TYR A 161 -4.31 -26.17 0.70
CA TYR A 161 -4.61 -27.29 -0.21
C TYR A 161 -4.28 -28.67 0.37
N THR A 162 -3.58 -28.78 1.50
CA THR A 162 -3.41 -30.07 2.22
C THR A 162 -4.47 -30.31 3.28
N GLN A 163 -5.05 -29.27 3.90
CA GLN A 163 -5.85 -29.37 5.11
C GLN A 163 -7.33 -29.03 4.94
N GLY A 164 -7.71 -28.31 3.88
CA GLY A 164 -9.09 -27.84 3.66
C GLY A 164 -10.05 -28.91 3.17
N SER A 165 -11.32 -28.54 3.08
CA SER A 165 -12.38 -29.38 2.46
C SER A 165 -12.15 -29.60 0.96
N GLN A 166 -11.36 -28.74 0.32
CA GLN A 166 -10.96 -28.84 -1.08
C GLN A 166 -9.51 -29.31 -1.21
N LYS A 167 -9.18 -30.44 -0.58
CA LYS A 167 -7.83 -31.03 -0.67
C LYS A 167 -7.40 -31.21 -2.11
N ASP A 168 -6.25 -30.62 -2.47
CA ASP A 168 -5.61 -30.75 -3.77
C ASP A 168 -4.10 -30.84 -3.57
N TYR A 169 -3.62 -32.05 -3.41
CA TYR A 169 -2.21 -32.32 -3.17
C TYR A 169 -1.31 -31.88 -4.33
N ALA A 170 -1.80 -31.88 -5.56
CA ALA A 170 -1.05 -31.43 -6.73
C ALA A 170 -0.80 -29.91 -6.66
N LYS A 171 -1.84 -29.12 -6.30
CA LYS A 171 -1.67 -27.69 -6.05
C LYS A 171 -0.82 -27.42 -4.83
N ALA A 172 -0.99 -28.16 -3.73
CA ALA A 172 -0.18 -28.04 -2.54
C ALA A 172 1.31 -28.24 -2.86
N PHE A 173 1.65 -29.31 -3.58
CA PHE A 173 3.03 -29.60 -4.02
C PHE A 173 3.60 -28.47 -4.89
N LYS A 174 2.81 -27.97 -5.83
CA LYS A 174 3.23 -26.85 -6.70
C LYS A 174 3.59 -25.61 -5.90
N TRP A 175 2.78 -25.25 -4.91
CA TRP A 175 3.00 -24.08 -4.08
C TRP A 175 4.16 -24.26 -3.11
N PHE A 176 4.29 -25.40 -2.44
CA PHE A 176 5.44 -25.70 -1.59
C PHE A 176 6.74 -25.71 -2.37
N ARG A 177 6.75 -26.30 -3.58
CA ARG A 177 7.92 -26.28 -4.47
C ARG A 177 8.33 -24.85 -4.85
N ARG A 178 7.38 -23.94 -5.09
CA ARG A 178 7.67 -22.53 -5.36
C ARG A 178 8.23 -21.82 -4.12
N ALA A 179 7.68 -22.10 -2.95
CA ALA A 179 8.16 -21.53 -1.70
C ALA A 179 9.60 -21.97 -1.38
N ALA A 180 9.94 -23.24 -1.67
CA ALA A 180 11.26 -23.82 -1.44
C ALA A 180 12.32 -23.28 -2.43
N LYS A 181 12.02 -23.21 -3.73
CA LYS A 181 13.00 -22.84 -4.77
C LYS A 181 13.61 -21.42 -4.63
N ARG A 182 13.02 -20.52 -3.87
CA ARG A 182 13.58 -19.17 -3.64
C ARG A 182 14.63 -19.13 -2.52
N GLY A 183 14.90 -20.26 -1.84
CA GLY A 183 15.96 -20.37 -0.84
C GLY A 183 17.33 -20.71 -1.44
N ASP A 184 17.36 -21.29 -2.63
CA ASP A 184 18.58 -21.86 -3.25
C ASP A 184 19.19 -20.99 -4.35
N ALA A 185 18.74 -19.75 -4.51
CA ALA A 185 19.30 -18.81 -5.48
C ALA A 185 20.19 -17.76 -4.79
N ASN A 186 21.27 -18.25 -4.15
CA ASN A 186 22.49 -17.49 -3.81
C ASN A 186 23.70 -18.30 -4.22
#